data_614973a9e4fdf9ad0f498741c1bdcf67
#
_entry.id   614973a9e4fdf9ad0f498741c1bdcf67
#
_cell.length_a   1.000
_cell.length_b   1.000
_cell.length_c   1.000
_cell.angle_alpha   90.00
_cell.angle_beta   90.00
_cell.angle_gamma   90.00
#
_symmetry.space_group_name_H-M   'P 1'
#
loop_
_entity.id
_entity.type
_entity.pdbx_description
1 polymer ?
#
loop_
_entity_poly.entity_id
_entity_poly.type
_entity_poly.pdbx_seq_one_letter_code
_entity_poly.pdbx_strand_id
1 'polypeptide(L)'
;MSSKSGRQLLYTPVIKGTIILTIAGLLCRILGFYYRIFLNSHIGSYGMGMLQLVLPLCGIAFSVCMCGFNSAISKYTAQTHGNINVLLGGLLMSFPLSCIFSAVCATFSYEIADKLMFNADCAPLIQIIAIGIPLSAIHSCICGYYYGCKKTFIPAISQIIEQLIRIFSVIIYYHLISVNLETLTVTDALYGNIAGEVCADIFCIGCVYVNNKQNNKNNKNNKIIRNNNSCSACKTSYIRVIALYALPLNLNSLLLHLFESAEAILIPAQLIIYGLSKENAVSTYGIISGMTLPLLLFPSAITNSMSVMLLPKVSEDNSVQRSSSVITTLHQSVNICMHLGIMSCVLFILYIGRLGATLFHEPSVYNYTIMLACICPFLYVRTSLASILNGLNMTARTCAYSITGLAIRIASLILLVPGIGISGYIYGLIISNILVCALHYIKLYKMYHFKPDIINNIITPLSLSIIAV
;
A
#
# COMPACT_ATOMS: atom_id res chain seq x y z
N MET A 1 -16.20 17.29 34.06
CA MET A 1 -16.51 15.87 33.69
C MET A 1 -15.99 15.42 32.30
N SER A 2 -15.18 16.21 31.56
CA SER A 2 -14.75 15.88 30.18
C SER A 2 -13.42 15.11 30.06
N SER A 3 -12.60 15.01 31.10
CA SER A 3 -11.27 14.37 31.00
C SER A 3 -11.25 12.84 31.22
N LYS A 4 -12.29 12.27 31.83
CA LYS A 4 -12.38 10.79 32.02
C LYS A 4 -12.90 10.05 30.79
N SER A 5 -13.71 10.69 29.93
CA SER A 5 -14.25 10.10 28.69
C SER A 5 -13.16 9.89 27.63
N GLY A 6 -12.22 10.82 27.48
CA GLY A 6 -11.13 10.71 26.51
C GLY A 6 -10.11 9.62 26.83
N ARG A 7 -9.85 9.34 28.12
CA ARG A 7 -8.96 8.23 28.52
C ARG A 7 -9.59 6.85 28.32
N GLN A 8 -10.89 6.70 28.48
CA GLN A 8 -11.57 5.41 28.24
C GLN A 8 -11.64 5.05 26.75
N LEU A 9 -11.75 6.03 25.84
CA LEU A 9 -11.70 5.81 24.40
C LEU A 9 -10.34 5.28 23.92
N LEU A 10 -9.23 5.75 24.49
CA LEU A 10 -7.86 5.28 24.16
C LEU A 10 -7.60 3.81 24.56
N TYR A 11 -8.43 3.22 25.42
CA TYR A 11 -8.28 1.85 25.91
C TYR A 11 -9.13 0.81 25.15
N THR A 12 -9.88 1.21 24.11
CA THR A 12 -10.59 0.20 23.31
C THR A 12 -9.59 -0.66 22.53
N PRO A 13 -9.78 -2.00 22.46
CA PRO A 13 -8.87 -2.90 21.76
C PRO A 13 -8.64 -2.51 20.30
N VAL A 14 -9.63 -1.89 19.67
CA VAL A 14 -9.57 -1.42 18.27
C VAL A 14 -8.60 -0.25 18.13
N ILE A 15 -8.69 0.76 18.98
CA ILE A 15 -7.81 1.94 18.92
C ILE A 15 -6.36 1.55 19.23
N LYS A 16 -6.16 0.72 20.27
CA LYS A 16 -4.83 0.18 20.58
C LYS A 16 -4.23 -0.60 19.40
N GLY A 17 -5.04 -1.44 18.76
CA GLY A 17 -4.63 -2.19 17.58
C GLY A 17 -4.28 -1.30 16.39
N THR A 18 -5.06 -0.27 16.14
CA THR A 18 -4.78 0.70 15.07
C THR A 18 -3.46 1.45 15.32
N ILE A 19 -3.21 1.90 16.56
CA ILE A 19 -1.96 2.59 16.92
C ILE A 19 -0.75 1.68 16.69
N ILE A 20 -0.82 0.41 17.11
CA ILE A 20 0.27 -0.56 16.91
C ILE A 20 0.58 -0.74 15.42
N LEU A 21 -0.44 -0.96 14.58
CA LEU A 21 -0.27 -1.09 13.13
C LEU A 21 0.28 0.19 12.48
N THR A 22 -0.15 1.35 12.96
CA THR A 22 0.34 2.64 12.48
C THR A 22 1.82 2.83 12.77
N ILE A 23 2.25 2.53 14.01
CA ILE A 23 3.67 2.63 14.40
C ILE A 23 4.51 1.62 13.61
N ALA A 24 4.07 0.37 13.51
CA ALA A 24 4.76 -0.64 12.71
C ALA A 24 4.88 -0.22 11.23
N GLY A 25 3.78 0.26 10.63
CA GLY A 25 3.77 0.75 9.25
C GLY A 25 4.69 1.97 9.03
N LEU A 26 4.80 2.89 10.01
CA LEU A 26 5.72 4.02 9.95
C LEU A 26 7.19 3.54 10.01
N LEU A 27 7.51 2.63 10.92
CA LEU A 27 8.84 2.03 11.02
C LEU A 27 9.23 1.32 9.72
N CYS A 28 8.33 0.50 9.17
CA CYS A 28 8.58 -0.19 7.89
C CYS A 28 8.81 0.79 6.73
N ARG A 29 8.13 1.97 6.72
CA ARG A 29 8.37 3.00 5.70
C ARG A 29 9.73 3.66 5.83
N ILE A 30 10.16 3.96 7.04
CA ILE A 30 11.50 4.51 7.31
C ILE A 30 12.57 3.51 6.84
N LEU A 31 12.47 2.26 7.29
CA LEU A 31 13.39 1.20 6.89
C LEU A 31 13.37 0.97 5.37
N GLY A 32 12.18 0.95 4.75
CA GLY A 32 12.03 0.80 3.30
C GLY A 32 12.62 1.96 2.51
N PHE A 33 12.59 3.19 3.04
CA PHE A 33 13.21 4.35 2.40
C PHE A 33 14.75 4.23 2.40
N TYR A 34 15.36 3.88 3.54
CA TYR A 34 16.80 3.63 3.63
C TYR A 34 17.22 2.46 2.73
N TYR A 35 16.43 1.40 2.67
CA TYR A 35 16.69 0.28 1.78
C TYR A 35 16.68 0.67 0.30
N ARG A 36 15.80 1.58 -0.11
CA ARG A 36 15.77 2.10 -1.50
C ARG A 36 17.02 2.92 -1.83
N ILE A 37 17.52 3.73 -0.89
CA ILE A 37 18.78 4.45 -1.06
C ILE A 37 19.93 3.45 -1.24
N PHE A 38 20.01 2.43 -0.39
CA PHE A 38 21.00 1.37 -0.49
C PHE A 38 20.92 0.62 -1.83
N LEU A 39 19.73 0.22 -2.25
CA LEU A 39 19.54 -0.45 -3.54
C LEU A 39 19.99 0.43 -4.69
N ASN A 40 19.55 1.69 -4.73
CA ASN A 40 19.89 2.57 -5.84
C ASN A 40 21.40 2.79 -5.97
N SER A 41 22.13 2.90 -4.86
CA SER A 41 23.59 3.06 -4.91
C SER A 41 24.34 1.87 -5.51
N HIS A 42 23.68 0.68 -5.61
CA HIS A 42 24.29 -0.55 -6.11
C HIS A 42 23.72 -1.02 -7.45
N ILE A 43 22.38 -0.92 -7.65
CA ILE A 43 21.75 -1.38 -8.90
C ILE A 43 21.44 -0.22 -9.88
N GLY A 44 21.63 1.03 -9.46
CA GLY A 44 21.41 2.23 -10.28
C GLY A 44 19.95 2.47 -10.64
N SER A 45 19.72 3.54 -11.43
CA SER A 45 18.37 3.99 -11.84
C SER A 45 17.69 3.00 -12.79
N TYR A 46 18.45 2.33 -13.65
CA TYR A 46 17.90 1.28 -14.53
C TYR A 46 17.40 0.07 -13.75
N GLY A 47 18.19 -0.43 -12.81
CA GLY A 47 17.80 -1.55 -11.94
C GLY A 47 16.57 -1.19 -11.07
N MET A 48 16.51 0.04 -10.56
CA MET A 48 15.32 0.55 -9.87
C MET A 48 14.10 0.60 -10.78
N GLY A 49 14.28 0.98 -12.04
CA GLY A 49 13.22 0.97 -13.05
C GLY A 49 12.69 -0.43 -13.33
N MET A 50 13.58 -1.41 -13.54
CA MET A 50 13.20 -2.81 -13.74
C MET A 50 12.43 -3.36 -12.52
N LEU A 51 12.88 -3.06 -11.30
CA LEU A 51 12.18 -3.46 -10.09
C LEU A 51 10.76 -2.89 -10.05
N GLN A 52 10.60 -1.59 -10.39
CA GLN A 52 9.29 -0.94 -10.41
C GLN A 52 8.37 -1.46 -11.54
N LEU A 53 8.91 -1.94 -12.66
CA LEU A 53 8.13 -2.54 -13.74
C LEU A 53 7.49 -3.88 -13.35
N VAL A 54 8.15 -4.69 -12.54
CA VAL A 54 7.65 -6.01 -12.18
C VAL A 54 6.74 -6.00 -10.93
N LEU A 55 6.85 -4.98 -10.06
CA LEU A 55 6.02 -4.86 -8.85
C LEU A 55 4.50 -4.80 -9.11
N PRO A 56 3.98 -4.15 -10.17
CA PRO A 56 2.56 -4.17 -10.47
C PRO A 56 1.97 -5.57 -10.67
N LEU A 57 2.76 -6.54 -11.12
CA LEU A 57 2.35 -7.94 -11.19
C LEU A 57 1.99 -8.51 -9.81
N CYS A 58 2.75 -8.13 -8.76
CA CYS A 58 2.42 -8.46 -7.37
C CYS A 58 1.07 -7.86 -6.96
N GLY A 59 0.76 -6.63 -7.41
CA GLY A 59 -0.53 -5.97 -7.15
C GLY A 59 -1.71 -6.73 -7.77
N ILE A 60 -1.56 -7.20 -9.01
CA ILE A 60 -2.56 -8.05 -9.68
C ILE A 60 -2.72 -9.37 -8.90
N ALA A 61 -1.62 -10.04 -8.55
CA ALA A 61 -1.63 -11.28 -7.77
C ALA A 61 -2.33 -11.08 -6.42
N PHE A 62 -2.01 -10.00 -5.70
CA PHE A 62 -2.67 -9.62 -4.44
C PHE A 62 -4.18 -9.46 -4.63
N SER A 63 -4.61 -8.80 -5.68
CA SER A 63 -6.03 -8.56 -5.96
C SER A 63 -6.79 -9.85 -6.23
N VAL A 64 -6.20 -10.75 -7.03
CA VAL A 64 -6.85 -12.01 -7.43
C VAL A 64 -6.85 -13.01 -6.27
N CYS A 65 -5.73 -13.14 -5.56
CA CYS A 65 -5.49 -14.28 -4.68
C CYS A 65 -5.64 -13.95 -3.18
N MET A 66 -5.62 -12.65 -2.78
CA MET A 66 -5.41 -12.31 -1.36
C MET A 66 -6.41 -11.30 -0.80
N CYS A 67 -6.66 -10.18 -1.49
CA CYS A 67 -7.37 -9.00 -0.97
C CYS A 67 -8.73 -9.34 -0.34
N GLY A 68 -9.61 -9.97 -1.10
CA GLY A 68 -10.96 -10.33 -0.63
C GLY A 68 -10.93 -11.48 0.37
N PHE A 69 -10.00 -12.44 0.23
CA PHE A 69 -9.85 -13.54 1.18
C PHE A 69 -9.40 -13.05 2.55
N ASN A 70 -8.41 -12.15 2.61
CA ASN A 70 -7.98 -11.50 3.85
C ASN A 70 -9.17 -10.81 4.56
N SER A 71 -9.93 -10.02 3.82
CA SER A 71 -11.10 -9.29 4.32
C SER A 71 -12.22 -10.23 4.79
N ALA A 72 -12.49 -11.30 4.02
CA ALA A 72 -13.49 -12.32 4.34
C ALA A 72 -13.11 -13.09 5.60
N ILE A 73 -11.85 -13.57 5.67
CA ILE A 73 -11.33 -14.27 6.83
C ILE A 73 -11.45 -13.39 8.07
N SER A 74 -11.03 -12.11 7.98
CA SER A 74 -11.12 -11.17 9.10
C SER A 74 -12.55 -11.01 9.60
N LYS A 75 -13.51 -10.80 8.69
CA LYS A 75 -14.92 -10.64 9.03
C LYS A 75 -15.50 -11.88 9.71
N TYR A 76 -15.35 -13.05 9.08
CA TYR A 76 -15.96 -14.27 9.60
C TYR A 76 -15.25 -14.82 10.84
N THR A 77 -13.94 -14.59 11.00
CA THR A 77 -13.23 -14.88 12.24
C THR A 77 -13.76 -14.05 13.41
N ALA A 78 -14.05 -12.76 13.17
CA ALA A 78 -14.65 -11.89 14.18
C ALA A 78 -16.06 -12.37 14.59
N GLN A 79 -16.87 -12.79 13.63
CA GLN A 79 -18.23 -13.33 13.86
C GLN A 79 -18.23 -14.68 14.59
N THR A 80 -17.21 -15.51 14.36
CA THR A 80 -17.09 -16.86 14.94
C THR A 80 -16.17 -16.93 16.17
N HIS A 81 -15.84 -15.77 16.74
CA HIS A 81 -14.99 -15.66 17.94
C HIS A 81 -13.63 -16.39 17.82
N GLY A 82 -13.00 -16.30 16.65
CA GLY A 82 -11.65 -16.85 16.44
C GLY A 82 -11.61 -18.31 16.02
N ASN A 83 -12.64 -18.82 15.33
CA ASN A 83 -12.67 -20.18 14.83
C ASN A 83 -11.60 -20.39 13.73
N ILE A 84 -10.66 -21.32 13.97
CA ILE A 84 -9.57 -21.65 13.05
C ILE A 84 -10.06 -22.26 11.72
N ASN A 85 -11.24 -22.85 11.69
CA ASN A 85 -11.80 -23.42 10.46
C ASN A 85 -12.08 -22.34 9.39
N VAL A 86 -12.29 -21.07 9.79
CA VAL A 86 -12.41 -19.93 8.87
C VAL A 86 -11.07 -19.66 8.19
N LEU A 87 -9.96 -19.68 8.93
CA LEU A 87 -8.62 -19.55 8.36
C LEU A 87 -8.34 -20.69 7.38
N LEU A 88 -8.59 -21.94 7.79
CA LEU A 88 -8.36 -23.11 6.92
C LEU A 88 -9.22 -23.06 5.66
N GLY A 89 -10.49 -22.63 5.76
CA GLY A 89 -11.36 -22.44 4.60
C GLY A 89 -10.85 -21.38 3.64
N GLY A 90 -10.34 -20.26 4.15
CA GLY A 90 -9.71 -19.21 3.33
C GLY A 90 -8.41 -19.66 2.68
N LEU A 91 -7.53 -20.35 3.41
CA LEU A 91 -6.29 -20.93 2.87
C LEU A 91 -6.54 -21.96 1.78
N LEU A 92 -7.54 -22.83 1.94
CA LEU A 92 -7.92 -23.83 0.92
C LEU A 92 -8.37 -23.21 -0.41
N MET A 93 -8.74 -21.95 -0.43
CA MET A 93 -9.09 -21.23 -1.66
C MET A 93 -7.97 -20.34 -2.17
N SER A 94 -7.42 -19.50 -1.31
CA SER A 94 -6.40 -18.52 -1.65
C SER A 94 -5.10 -19.19 -2.10
N PHE A 95 -4.63 -20.21 -1.38
CA PHE A 95 -3.34 -20.87 -1.67
C PHE A 95 -3.33 -21.61 -3.02
N PRO A 96 -4.29 -22.49 -3.38
CA PRO A 96 -4.30 -23.12 -4.70
C PRO A 96 -4.43 -22.10 -5.83
N LEU A 97 -5.27 -21.06 -5.64
CA LEU A 97 -5.41 -19.99 -6.62
C LEU A 97 -4.09 -19.25 -6.83
N SER A 98 -3.35 -18.96 -5.76
CA SER A 98 -2.02 -18.32 -5.83
C SER A 98 -0.98 -19.23 -6.49
N CYS A 99 -1.03 -20.55 -6.26
CA CYS A 99 -0.16 -21.51 -6.95
C CYS A 99 -0.43 -21.57 -8.45
N ILE A 100 -1.71 -21.56 -8.87
CA ILE A 100 -2.09 -21.51 -10.29
C ILE A 100 -1.59 -20.21 -10.91
N PHE A 101 -1.84 -19.06 -10.27
CA PHE A 101 -1.40 -17.76 -10.77
C PHE A 101 0.15 -17.70 -10.86
N SER A 102 0.86 -18.20 -9.85
CA SER A 102 2.32 -18.33 -9.83
C SER A 102 2.82 -19.17 -10.98
N ALA A 103 2.23 -20.36 -11.20
CA ALA A 103 2.60 -21.24 -12.31
C ALA A 103 2.39 -20.57 -13.68
N VAL A 104 1.28 -19.84 -13.87
CA VAL A 104 1.02 -19.06 -15.08
C VAL A 104 2.10 -17.98 -15.27
N CYS A 105 2.40 -17.20 -14.22
CA CYS A 105 3.43 -16.16 -14.29
C CYS A 105 4.83 -16.74 -14.60
N ALA A 106 5.18 -17.89 -14.00
CA ALA A 106 6.46 -18.52 -14.22
C ALA A 106 6.60 -19.11 -15.63
N THR A 107 5.56 -19.78 -16.14
CA THR A 107 5.57 -20.40 -17.48
C THR A 107 5.55 -19.35 -18.59
N PHE A 108 4.77 -18.29 -18.45
CA PHE A 108 4.65 -17.22 -19.44
C PHE A 108 5.53 -16.00 -19.12
N SER A 109 6.56 -16.16 -18.27
CA SER A 109 7.42 -15.05 -17.83
C SER A 109 8.06 -14.30 -18.99
N TYR A 110 8.53 -15.00 -20.02
CA TYR A 110 9.14 -14.39 -21.18
C TYR A 110 8.12 -13.61 -22.02
N GLU A 111 6.95 -14.18 -22.30
CA GLU A 111 5.88 -13.52 -23.05
C GLU A 111 5.34 -12.28 -22.31
N ILE A 112 5.23 -12.36 -21.00
CA ILE A 112 4.81 -11.22 -20.15
C ILE A 112 5.88 -10.13 -20.21
N ALA A 113 7.17 -10.49 -20.06
CA ALA A 113 8.27 -9.54 -20.10
C ALA A 113 8.43 -8.87 -21.47
N ASP A 114 8.42 -9.64 -22.54
CA ASP A 114 8.67 -9.16 -23.89
C ASP A 114 7.45 -8.41 -24.47
N LYS A 115 6.25 -9.04 -24.43
CA LYS A 115 5.07 -8.50 -25.11
C LYS A 115 4.29 -7.47 -24.27
N LEU A 116 4.26 -7.63 -22.94
CA LEU A 116 3.53 -6.70 -22.07
C LEU A 116 4.42 -5.61 -21.50
N MET A 117 5.62 -5.98 -21.00
CA MET A 117 6.51 -5.00 -20.36
C MET A 117 7.51 -4.37 -21.34
N PHE A 118 7.53 -4.84 -22.60
CA PHE A 118 8.49 -4.40 -23.62
C PHE A 118 9.95 -4.50 -23.18
N ASN A 119 10.22 -5.41 -22.24
CA ASN A 119 11.54 -5.63 -21.67
C ASN A 119 11.75 -7.10 -21.29
N ALA A 120 12.37 -7.88 -22.20
CA ALA A 120 12.67 -9.30 -22.01
C ALA A 120 13.56 -9.57 -20.77
N ASP A 121 14.39 -8.58 -20.36
CA ASP A 121 15.25 -8.70 -19.17
C ASP A 121 14.47 -8.79 -17.86
N CYS A 122 13.17 -8.48 -17.89
CA CYS A 122 12.27 -8.68 -16.75
C CYS A 122 11.84 -10.15 -16.56
N ALA A 123 12.05 -11.04 -17.53
CA ALA A 123 11.60 -12.43 -17.46
C ALA A 123 12.12 -13.19 -16.22
N PRO A 124 13.42 -13.19 -15.88
CA PRO A 124 13.93 -13.84 -14.67
C PRO A 124 13.35 -13.19 -13.38
N LEU A 125 13.10 -11.88 -13.40
CA LEU A 125 12.49 -11.18 -12.26
C LEU A 125 11.07 -11.64 -12.02
N ILE A 126 10.27 -11.85 -13.06
CA ILE A 126 8.91 -12.38 -12.99
C ILE A 126 8.91 -13.80 -12.41
N GLN A 127 9.87 -14.66 -12.82
CA GLN A 127 9.99 -16.03 -12.27
C GLN A 127 10.26 -16.01 -10.75
N ILE A 128 11.13 -15.12 -10.29
CA ILE A 128 11.41 -14.97 -8.86
C ILE A 128 10.18 -14.48 -8.11
N ILE A 129 9.49 -13.45 -8.61
CA ILE A 129 8.25 -12.94 -8.03
C ILE A 129 7.18 -14.02 -7.96
N ALA A 130 7.05 -14.85 -8.97
CA ALA A 130 6.09 -15.94 -9.02
C ALA A 130 6.23 -16.88 -7.82
N ILE A 131 7.45 -17.16 -7.34
CA ILE A 131 7.71 -17.97 -6.14
C ILE A 131 7.16 -17.27 -4.87
N GLY A 132 7.23 -15.96 -4.80
CA GLY A 132 6.74 -15.18 -3.66
C GLY A 132 5.21 -15.15 -3.53
N ILE A 133 4.45 -15.30 -4.62
CA ILE A 133 2.99 -15.17 -4.63
C ILE A 133 2.27 -16.15 -3.69
N PRO A 134 2.56 -17.47 -3.69
CA PRO A 134 1.94 -18.39 -2.75
C PRO A 134 2.29 -18.12 -1.28
N LEU A 135 3.52 -17.65 -1.01
CA LEU A 135 3.94 -17.27 0.33
C LEU A 135 3.12 -16.08 0.83
N SER A 136 3.04 -15.02 0.03
CA SER A 136 2.24 -13.84 0.38
C SER A 136 0.75 -14.17 0.57
N ALA A 137 0.22 -15.19 -0.11
CA ALA A 137 -1.15 -15.65 0.10
C ALA A 137 -1.33 -16.29 1.49
N ILE A 138 -0.36 -17.08 1.95
CA ILE A 138 -0.38 -17.66 3.31
C ILE A 138 -0.31 -16.54 4.34
N HIS A 139 0.67 -15.63 4.22
CA HIS A 139 0.84 -14.48 5.10
C HIS A 139 -0.43 -13.63 5.21
N SER A 140 -1.00 -13.26 4.07
CA SER A 140 -2.22 -12.46 4.00
C SER A 140 -3.40 -13.12 4.70
N CYS A 141 -3.64 -14.43 4.50
CA CYS A 141 -4.71 -15.17 5.16
C CYS A 141 -4.54 -15.22 6.68
N ILE A 142 -3.31 -15.45 7.17
CA ILE A 142 -3.02 -15.50 8.61
C ILE A 142 -3.18 -14.10 9.24
N CYS A 143 -2.71 -13.05 8.58
CA CYS A 143 -2.94 -11.68 9.01
C CYS A 143 -4.43 -11.35 9.09
N GLY A 144 -5.23 -11.74 8.10
CA GLY A 144 -6.69 -11.60 8.11
C GLY A 144 -7.34 -12.29 9.32
N TYR A 145 -6.89 -13.51 9.67
CA TYR A 145 -7.35 -14.21 10.87
C TYR A 145 -7.06 -13.44 12.14
N TYR A 146 -5.84 -12.91 12.29
CA TYR A 146 -5.48 -12.14 13.49
C TYR A 146 -6.17 -10.77 13.56
N TYR A 147 -6.45 -10.14 12.44
CA TYR A 147 -7.31 -8.94 12.42
C TYR A 147 -8.71 -9.26 12.94
N GLY A 148 -9.30 -10.38 12.52
CA GLY A 148 -10.59 -10.85 13.02
C GLY A 148 -10.57 -11.18 14.52
N CYS A 149 -9.47 -11.73 15.02
CA CYS A 149 -9.24 -11.98 16.45
C CYS A 149 -8.95 -10.70 17.27
N LYS A 150 -8.84 -9.52 16.63
CA LYS A 150 -8.41 -8.25 17.24
C LYS A 150 -7.00 -8.31 17.85
N LYS A 151 -6.16 -9.25 17.41
CA LYS A 151 -4.76 -9.42 17.84
C LYS A 151 -3.80 -8.79 16.83
N THR A 152 -3.92 -7.51 16.59
CA THR A 152 -3.19 -6.75 15.57
C THR A 152 -1.68 -6.67 15.79
N PHE A 153 -1.21 -7.01 17.00
CA PHE A 153 0.21 -7.07 17.35
C PHE A 153 0.98 -8.10 16.50
N ILE A 154 0.36 -9.25 16.18
CA ILE A 154 1.00 -10.31 15.40
C ILE A 154 1.23 -9.88 13.94
N PRO A 155 0.25 -9.35 13.19
CA PRO A 155 0.49 -8.76 11.87
C PRO A 155 1.48 -7.59 11.89
N ALA A 156 1.47 -6.76 12.94
CA ALA A 156 2.42 -5.65 13.06
C ALA A 156 3.87 -6.14 13.19
N ILE A 157 4.11 -7.15 14.02
CA ILE A 157 5.46 -7.74 14.17
C ILE A 157 5.87 -8.47 12.91
N SER A 158 4.98 -9.23 12.26
CA SER A 158 5.32 -9.95 11.03
C SER A 158 5.78 -8.99 9.92
N GLN A 159 5.15 -7.82 9.77
CA GLN A 159 5.60 -6.79 8.83
C GLN A 159 7.00 -6.24 9.16
N ILE A 160 7.31 -6.06 10.44
CA ILE A 160 8.65 -5.60 10.87
C ILE A 160 9.69 -6.70 10.59
N ILE A 161 9.39 -7.96 10.93
CA ILE A 161 10.28 -9.11 10.66
C ILE A 161 10.55 -9.22 9.16
N GLU A 162 9.50 -9.21 8.34
CA GLU A 162 9.59 -9.24 6.88
C GLU A 162 10.55 -8.15 6.37
N GLN A 163 10.34 -6.89 6.81
CA GLN A 163 11.13 -5.76 6.37
C GLN A 163 12.60 -5.84 6.83
N LEU A 164 12.84 -6.24 8.06
CA LEU A 164 14.20 -6.39 8.59
C LEU A 164 14.96 -7.52 7.89
N ILE A 165 14.33 -8.69 7.74
CA ILE A 165 14.97 -9.84 7.07
C ILE A 165 15.24 -9.52 5.60
N ARG A 166 14.32 -8.86 4.89
CA ARG A 166 14.52 -8.38 3.53
C ARG A 166 15.79 -7.52 3.42
N ILE A 167 15.94 -6.55 4.31
CA ILE A 167 17.08 -5.63 4.30
C ILE A 167 18.37 -6.37 4.66
N PHE A 168 18.36 -7.11 5.77
CA PHE A 168 19.56 -7.79 6.26
C PHE A 168 20.03 -8.89 5.32
N SER A 169 19.14 -9.64 4.69
CA SER A 169 19.52 -10.69 3.74
C SER A 169 20.26 -10.12 2.54
N VAL A 170 19.80 -8.99 1.99
CA VAL A 170 20.46 -8.35 0.85
C VAL A 170 21.79 -7.71 1.25
N ILE A 171 21.87 -7.05 2.41
CA ILE A 171 23.11 -6.46 2.91
C ILE A 171 24.15 -7.55 3.21
N ILE A 172 23.76 -8.63 3.88
CA ILE A 172 24.67 -9.74 4.18
C ILE A 172 25.14 -10.39 2.86
N TYR A 173 24.24 -10.63 1.93
CA TYR A 173 24.58 -11.19 0.63
C TYR A 173 25.58 -10.27 -0.10
N TYR A 174 25.32 -8.95 -0.13
CA TYR A 174 26.23 -7.97 -0.72
C TYR A 174 27.64 -8.06 -0.12
N HIS A 175 27.76 -8.14 1.21
CA HIS A 175 29.07 -8.26 1.87
C HIS A 175 29.79 -9.58 1.53
N LEU A 176 29.05 -10.66 1.28
CA LEU A 176 29.62 -11.95 0.87
C LEU A 176 30.10 -11.93 -0.57
N ILE A 177 29.33 -11.34 -1.51
CA ILE A 177 29.72 -11.28 -2.92
C ILE A 177 30.75 -10.20 -3.22
N SER A 178 30.78 -9.09 -2.46
CA SER A 178 31.77 -8.02 -2.65
C SER A 178 33.21 -8.50 -2.49
N VAL A 179 33.41 -9.59 -1.74
CA VAL A 179 34.73 -10.25 -1.62
C VAL A 179 35.19 -10.81 -2.98
N ASN A 180 34.23 -11.22 -3.84
CA ASN A 180 34.49 -11.80 -5.17
C ASN A 180 34.43 -10.77 -6.31
N LEU A 181 34.36 -9.44 -5.99
CA LEU A 181 34.21 -8.35 -6.98
C LEU A 181 32.92 -8.42 -7.82
N GLU A 182 31.92 -9.14 -7.37
CA GLU A 182 30.61 -9.17 -8.00
C GLU A 182 29.74 -7.98 -7.53
N THR A 183 28.85 -7.52 -8.42
CA THR A 183 27.95 -6.39 -8.15
C THR A 183 26.55 -6.89 -7.79
N LEU A 184 25.87 -6.18 -6.89
CA LEU A 184 24.49 -6.47 -6.53
C LEU A 184 23.57 -6.31 -7.77
N THR A 185 22.64 -7.23 -7.94
CA THR A 185 21.68 -7.26 -9.04
C THR A 185 20.25 -7.06 -8.57
N VAL A 186 19.33 -6.78 -9.49
CA VAL A 186 17.88 -6.67 -9.19
C VAL A 186 17.32 -8.00 -8.70
N THR A 187 17.84 -9.12 -9.18
CA THR A 187 17.44 -10.46 -8.75
C THR A 187 17.72 -10.69 -7.27
N ASP A 188 18.84 -10.19 -6.75
CA ASP A 188 19.22 -10.32 -5.34
C ASP A 188 18.29 -9.55 -4.44
N ALA A 189 17.84 -8.36 -4.87
CA ALA A 189 16.83 -7.61 -4.16
C ALA A 189 15.48 -8.36 -4.06
N LEU A 190 15.10 -9.09 -5.11
CA LEU A 190 13.89 -9.93 -5.11
C LEU A 190 14.03 -11.19 -4.26
N TYR A 191 15.20 -11.83 -4.24
CA TYR A 191 15.46 -12.93 -3.30
C TYR A 191 15.39 -12.47 -1.84
N GLY A 192 15.86 -11.24 -1.56
CA GLY A 192 15.66 -10.62 -0.26
C GLY A 192 14.18 -10.46 0.13
N ASN A 193 13.31 -10.10 -0.83
CA ASN A 193 11.87 -10.05 -0.60
C ASN A 193 11.30 -11.42 -0.23
N ILE A 194 11.69 -12.48 -0.95
CA ILE A 194 11.25 -13.86 -0.66
C ILE A 194 11.74 -14.30 0.72
N ALA A 195 13.01 -14.03 1.07
CA ALA A 195 13.54 -14.37 2.39
C ALA A 195 12.75 -13.69 3.52
N GLY A 196 12.42 -12.40 3.34
CA GLY A 196 11.57 -11.66 4.28
C GLY A 196 10.20 -12.31 4.47
N GLU A 197 9.54 -12.65 3.37
CA GLU A 197 8.20 -13.27 3.36
C GLU A 197 8.22 -14.65 4.03
N VAL A 198 9.20 -15.50 3.70
CA VAL A 198 9.35 -16.83 4.33
C VAL A 198 9.51 -16.72 5.85
N CYS A 199 10.34 -15.81 6.34
CA CYS A 199 10.54 -15.62 7.78
C CYS A 199 9.28 -15.08 8.46
N ALA A 200 8.56 -14.17 7.82
CA ALA A 200 7.28 -13.67 8.32
C ALA A 200 6.23 -14.79 8.40
N ASP A 201 6.17 -15.65 7.38
CA ASP A 201 5.29 -16.82 7.35
C ASP A 201 5.60 -17.82 8.46
N ILE A 202 6.88 -18.15 8.65
CA ILE A 202 7.31 -19.06 9.74
C ILE A 202 6.88 -18.48 11.09
N PHE A 203 7.08 -17.18 11.33
CA PHE A 203 6.63 -16.50 12.53
C PHE A 203 5.10 -16.58 12.70
N CYS A 204 4.34 -16.27 11.66
CA CYS A 204 2.88 -16.26 11.66
C CYS A 204 2.30 -17.66 11.90
N ILE A 205 2.83 -18.70 11.23
CA ILE A 205 2.44 -20.10 11.42
C ILE A 205 2.76 -20.55 12.85
N GLY A 206 3.95 -20.19 13.38
CA GLY A 206 4.33 -20.46 14.77
C GLY A 206 3.34 -19.86 15.76
N CYS A 207 2.91 -18.62 15.54
CA CYS A 207 1.89 -17.96 16.37
C CYS A 207 0.54 -18.69 16.32
N VAL A 208 0.10 -19.12 15.13
CA VAL A 208 -1.15 -19.90 14.98
C VAL A 208 -1.06 -21.21 15.74
N TYR A 209 0.05 -21.93 15.64
CA TYR A 209 0.27 -23.19 16.34
C TYR A 209 0.21 -23.04 17.87
N VAL A 210 0.93 -22.04 18.41
CA VAL A 210 0.95 -21.75 19.86
C VAL A 210 -0.45 -21.36 20.38
N ASN A 211 -1.15 -20.46 19.67
CA ASN A 211 -2.50 -20.05 20.04
C ASN A 211 -3.49 -21.22 20.03
N ASN A 212 -3.40 -22.09 19.02
CA ASN A 212 -4.29 -23.26 18.93
C ASN A 212 -4.04 -24.26 20.06
N LYS A 213 -2.76 -24.48 20.41
CA LYS A 213 -2.37 -25.35 21.55
C LYS A 213 -2.88 -24.81 22.88
N GLN A 214 -2.80 -23.51 23.11
CA GLN A 214 -3.32 -22.87 24.34
C GLN A 214 -4.85 -22.98 24.43
N ASN A 215 -5.56 -22.71 23.32
CA ASN A 215 -7.01 -22.84 23.27
C ASN A 215 -7.47 -24.29 23.54
N ASN A 216 -6.77 -25.26 23.01
CA ASN A 216 -7.07 -26.69 23.26
C ASN A 216 -6.81 -27.11 24.72
N LYS A 217 -5.77 -26.56 25.38
CA LYS A 217 -5.53 -26.79 26.80
C LYS A 217 -6.63 -26.19 27.67
N ASN A 218 -7.03 -24.96 27.40
CA ASN A 218 -8.08 -24.28 28.15
C ASN A 218 -9.46 -24.94 27.97
N ASN A 219 -9.75 -25.47 26.78
CA ASN A 219 -10.98 -26.20 26.51
C ASN A 219 -11.00 -27.58 27.17
N LYS A 220 -9.85 -28.25 27.40
CA LYS A 220 -9.76 -29.51 28.17
C LYS A 220 -10.00 -29.31 29.66
N ASN A 221 -9.63 -28.12 30.21
CA ASN A 221 -9.85 -27.80 31.61
C ASN A 221 -11.30 -27.32 31.90
N ASN A 222 -11.98 -26.77 30.91
CA ASN A 222 -13.39 -26.41 30.96
C ASN A 222 -14.22 -27.51 30.27
N LYS A 223 -14.55 -28.61 30.99
CA LYS A 223 -15.52 -29.63 30.59
C LYS A 223 -16.94 -29.04 30.54
N ILE A 224 -17.23 -28.12 29.68
CA ILE A 224 -18.59 -27.68 29.35
C ILE A 224 -18.86 -28.12 27.91
N ILE A 225 -19.65 -29.18 27.79
CA ILE A 225 -20.54 -29.60 26.70
C ILE A 225 -20.36 -28.74 25.40
N ARG A 226 -19.43 -29.17 24.57
CA ARG A 226 -19.46 -28.81 23.15
C ARG A 226 -19.84 -30.06 22.38
N ASN A 227 -21.08 -30.12 21.95
CA ASN A 227 -21.53 -31.09 20.96
C ASN A 227 -20.50 -31.16 19.82
N ASN A 228 -19.76 -32.25 19.74
CA ASN A 228 -18.82 -32.59 18.69
C ASN A 228 -19.58 -32.97 17.39
N ASN A 229 -20.43 -32.09 16.90
CA ASN A 229 -20.97 -32.16 15.56
C ASN A 229 -20.28 -31.16 14.67
N SER A 230 -18.93 -31.15 14.67
CA SER A 230 -18.14 -30.46 13.62
C SER A 230 -18.07 -31.38 12.41
N CYS A 231 -19.19 -31.51 11.76
CA CYS A 231 -19.38 -32.24 10.51
C CYS A 231 -18.55 -31.56 9.38
N SER A 232 -18.03 -32.37 8.46
CA SER A 232 -17.44 -31.92 7.19
C SER A 232 -18.34 -30.96 6.42
N ALA A 233 -19.65 -30.99 6.61
CA ALA A 233 -20.62 -30.02 6.13
C ALA A 233 -20.37 -28.57 6.62
N CYS A 234 -19.76 -28.37 7.78
CA CYS A 234 -19.45 -27.03 8.29
C CYS A 234 -18.25 -26.38 7.55
N LYS A 235 -17.28 -27.20 7.07
CA LYS A 235 -16.14 -26.69 6.28
C LYS A 235 -16.58 -26.20 4.90
N THR A 236 -17.43 -26.94 4.21
CA THR A 236 -17.97 -26.57 2.87
C THR A 236 -18.84 -25.30 2.94
N SER A 237 -19.55 -25.10 4.06
CA SER A 237 -20.32 -23.87 4.28
C SER A 237 -19.42 -22.63 4.37
N TYR A 238 -18.29 -22.67 5.09
CA TYR A 238 -17.37 -21.54 5.19
C TYR A 238 -16.70 -21.21 3.86
N ILE A 239 -16.29 -22.21 3.08
CA ILE A 239 -15.66 -22.00 1.77
C ILE A 239 -16.58 -21.19 0.86
N ARG A 240 -17.86 -21.61 0.71
CA ARG A 240 -18.82 -20.91 -0.14
C ARG A 240 -19.08 -19.46 0.32
N VAL A 241 -19.21 -19.26 1.61
CA VAL A 241 -19.50 -17.93 2.18
C VAL A 241 -18.30 -17.00 2.03
N ILE A 242 -17.08 -17.50 2.25
CA ILE A 242 -15.84 -16.75 2.03
C ILE A 242 -15.70 -16.37 0.56
N ALA A 243 -15.94 -17.31 -0.37
CA ALA A 243 -15.86 -17.07 -1.81
C ALA A 243 -16.81 -15.96 -2.28
N LEU A 244 -18.07 -16.05 -1.89
CA LEU A 244 -19.10 -15.07 -2.29
C LEU A 244 -18.80 -13.66 -1.77
N TYR A 245 -18.18 -13.56 -0.59
CA TYR A 245 -17.78 -12.26 -0.05
C TYR A 245 -16.48 -11.74 -0.65
N ALA A 246 -15.50 -12.61 -0.91
CA ALA A 246 -14.19 -12.25 -1.44
C ALA A 246 -14.25 -11.79 -2.91
N LEU A 247 -15.10 -12.43 -3.73
CA LEU A 247 -15.14 -12.21 -5.17
C LEU A 247 -15.36 -10.74 -5.57
N PRO A 248 -16.38 -10.02 -5.07
CA PRO A 248 -16.59 -8.61 -5.45
C PRO A 248 -15.48 -7.69 -4.95
N LEU A 249 -14.86 -7.99 -3.80
CA LEU A 249 -13.73 -7.22 -3.29
C LEU A 249 -12.48 -7.43 -4.13
N ASN A 250 -12.21 -8.66 -4.54
CA ASN A 250 -11.11 -8.99 -5.44
C ASN A 250 -11.29 -8.29 -6.79
N LEU A 251 -12.49 -8.31 -7.36
CA LEU A 251 -12.76 -7.66 -8.64
C LEU A 251 -12.54 -6.15 -8.61
N ASN A 252 -12.97 -5.49 -7.53
CA ASN A 252 -12.75 -4.04 -7.35
C ASN A 252 -11.26 -3.70 -7.21
N SER A 253 -10.52 -4.47 -6.41
CA SER A 253 -9.07 -4.32 -6.27
C SER A 253 -8.33 -4.60 -7.58
N LEU A 254 -8.77 -5.64 -8.31
CA LEU A 254 -8.19 -6.02 -9.60
C LEU A 254 -8.28 -4.89 -10.63
N LEU A 255 -9.45 -4.23 -10.73
CA LEU A 255 -9.61 -3.10 -11.63
C LEU A 255 -8.59 -1.98 -11.35
N LEU A 256 -8.40 -1.62 -10.09
CA LEU A 256 -7.43 -0.59 -9.70
C LEU A 256 -6.00 -0.99 -10.07
N HIS A 257 -5.58 -2.21 -9.71
CA HIS A 257 -4.22 -2.68 -9.99
C HIS A 257 -3.96 -2.95 -11.48
N LEU A 258 -4.98 -3.27 -12.27
CA LEU A 258 -4.85 -3.33 -13.74
C LEU A 258 -4.54 -1.95 -14.34
N PHE A 259 -5.21 -0.90 -13.88
CA PHE A 259 -4.91 0.46 -14.31
C PHE A 259 -3.51 0.92 -13.86
N GLU A 260 -3.12 0.62 -12.61
CA GLU A 260 -1.78 0.93 -12.10
C GLU A 260 -0.70 0.16 -12.87
N SER A 261 -0.95 -1.09 -13.24
CA SER A 261 -0.03 -1.90 -14.06
C SER A 261 0.08 -1.37 -15.48
N ALA A 262 -1.04 -0.98 -16.09
CA ALA A 262 -1.04 -0.34 -17.40
C ALA A 262 -0.24 0.97 -17.38
N GLU A 263 -0.41 1.79 -16.35
CA GLU A 263 0.37 3.02 -16.15
C GLU A 263 1.87 2.73 -16.08
N ALA A 264 2.28 1.77 -15.25
CA ALA A 264 3.69 1.40 -15.08
C ALA A 264 4.35 0.92 -16.38
N ILE A 265 3.62 0.16 -17.20
CA ILE A 265 4.10 -0.38 -18.49
C ILE A 265 4.12 0.73 -19.55
N LEU A 266 3.09 1.57 -19.59
CA LEU A 266 2.97 2.61 -20.60
C LEU A 266 4.02 3.72 -20.45
N ILE A 267 4.51 4.03 -19.24
CA ILE A 267 5.49 5.09 -19.02
C ILE A 267 6.75 4.86 -19.86
N PRO A 268 7.51 3.75 -19.71
CA PRO A 268 8.69 3.54 -20.52
C PRO A 268 8.34 3.34 -22.01
N ALA A 269 7.21 2.69 -22.34
CA ALA A 269 6.79 2.50 -23.73
C ALA A 269 6.59 3.84 -24.46
N GLN A 270 5.90 4.81 -23.83
CA GLN A 270 5.69 6.15 -24.41
C GLN A 270 6.96 6.98 -24.44
N LEU A 271 7.89 6.78 -23.51
CA LEU A 271 9.19 7.44 -23.52
C LEU A 271 10.09 6.92 -24.68
N ILE A 272 9.97 5.66 -25.05
CA ILE A 272 10.64 5.12 -26.25
C ILE A 272 10.06 5.77 -27.52
N ILE A 273 8.73 5.96 -27.60
CA ILE A 273 8.09 6.66 -28.72
C ILE A 273 8.54 8.13 -28.78
N TYR A 274 8.76 8.76 -27.63
CA TYR A 274 9.34 10.12 -27.56
C TYR A 274 10.77 10.20 -28.11
N GLY A 275 11.50 9.07 -28.20
CA GLY A 275 12.85 9.00 -28.75
C GLY A 275 13.95 8.64 -27.75
N LEU A 276 13.61 8.23 -26.53
CA LEU A 276 14.59 7.71 -25.58
C LEU A 276 14.99 6.26 -25.93
N SER A 277 16.25 5.90 -25.65
CA SER A 277 16.63 4.50 -25.67
C SER A 277 15.84 3.71 -24.60
N LYS A 278 15.68 2.40 -24.80
CA LYS A 278 14.99 1.51 -23.86
C LYS A 278 15.55 1.64 -22.44
N GLU A 279 16.87 1.67 -22.32
CA GLU A 279 17.56 1.81 -21.03
C GLU A 279 17.25 3.13 -20.35
N ASN A 280 17.34 4.25 -21.08
CA ASN A 280 17.02 5.59 -20.54
C ASN A 280 15.54 5.73 -20.19
N ALA A 281 14.63 5.12 -20.93
CA ALA A 281 13.21 5.15 -20.65
C ALA A 281 12.88 4.42 -19.32
N VAL A 282 13.44 3.22 -19.13
CA VAL A 282 13.29 2.44 -17.89
C VAL A 282 13.98 3.15 -16.71
N SER A 283 15.16 3.72 -16.92
CA SER A 283 15.89 4.51 -15.93
C SER A 283 15.09 5.73 -15.47
N THR A 284 14.52 6.50 -16.42
CA THR A 284 13.65 7.63 -16.10
C THR A 284 12.42 7.22 -15.27
N TYR A 285 11.82 6.08 -15.61
CA TYR A 285 10.73 5.52 -14.81
C TYR A 285 11.20 5.14 -13.41
N GLY A 286 12.37 4.53 -13.28
CA GLY A 286 13.00 4.18 -12.01
C GLY A 286 13.26 5.39 -11.11
N ILE A 287 13.75 6.49 -11.68
CA ILE A 287 13.98 7.75 -10.96
C ILE A 287 12.67 8.31 -10.41
N ILE A 288 11.61 8.33 -11.21
CA ILE A 288 10.33 8.88 -10.75
C ILE A 288 9.65 7.95 -9.75
N SER A 289 9.46 6.68 -10.11
CA SER A 289 8.66 5.73 -9.32
C SER A 289 9.44 5.11 -8.17
N GLY A 290 10.76 4.91 -8.36
CA GLY A 290 11.64 4.27 -7.37
C GLY A 290 12.25 5.25 -6.36
N MET A 291 12.46 6.51 -6.73
CA MET A 291 13.19 7.49 -5.91
C MET A 291 12.32 8.72 -5.59
N THR A 292 11.86 9.46 -6.61
CA THR A 292 11.18 10.76 -6.43
C THR A 292 9.83 10.61 -5.72
N LEU A 293 8.94 9.74 -6.20
CA LEU A 293 7.63 9.54 -5.58
C LEU A 293 7.72 9.01 -4.14
N PRO A 294 8.56 8.02 -3.79
CA PRO A 294 8.75 7.63 -2.40
C PRO A 294 9.26 8.73 -1.48
N LEU A 295 10.13 9.61 -1.98
CA LEU A 295 10.61 10.79 -1.25
C LEU A 295 9.44 11.73 -0.93
N LEU A 296 8.62 12.09 -1.93
CA LEU A 296 7.44 12.95 -1.77
C LEU A 296 6.35 12.32 -0.89
N LEU A 297 6.24 10.99 -0.93
CA LEU A 297 5.27 10.24 -0.13
C LEU A 297 5.72 10.02 1.32
N PHE A 298 6.96 10.32 1.68
CA PHE A 298 7.47 10.08 3.04
C PHE A 298 6.66 10.84 4.11
N PRO A 299 6.40 12.16 4.01
CA PRO A 299 5.57 12.86 4.98
C PRO A 299 4.12 12.38 5.03
N SER A 300 3.60 11.79 3.94
CA SER A 300 2.25 11.24 3.89
C SER A 300 2.01 10.09 4.88
N ALA A 301 3.07 9.53 5.48
CA ALA A 301 2.94 8.55 6.55
C ALA A 301 2.07 9.06 7.69
N ILE A 302 2.18 10.36 8.04
CA ILE A 302 1.39 11.01 9.08
C ILE A 302 -0.09 11.08 8.66
N THR A 303 -0.37 11.54 7.44
CA THR A 303 -1.75 11.67 6.95
C THR A 303 -2.42 10.32 6.72
N ASN A 304 -1.66 9.31 6.29
CA ASN A 304 -2.17 7.94 6.16
C ASN A 304 -2.51 7.33 7.53
N SER A 305 -1.69 7.56 8.56
CA SER A 305 -1.96 7.12 9.92
C SER A 305 -3.23 7.77 10.47
N MET A 306 -3.39 9.08 10.22
CA MET A 306 -4.61 9.80 10.57
C MET A 306 -5.82 9.24 9.81
N SER A 307 -5.69 8.94 8.53
CA SER A 307 -6.76 8.40 7.68
C SER A 307 -7.29 7.06 8.19
N VAL A 308 -6.42 6.19 8.69
CA VAL A 308 -6.83 4.92 9.32
C VAL A 308 -7.70 5.14 10.56
N MET A 309 -7.43 6.19 11.34
CA MET A 309 -8.23 6.54 12.52
C MET A 309 -9.54 7.27 12.18
N LEU A 310 -9.56 8.01 11.06
CA LEU A 310 -10.75 8.76 10.62
C LEU A 310 -11.89 7.83 10.21
N LEU A 311 -11.58 6.72 9.54
CA LEU A 311 -12.59 5.79 9.02
C LEU A 311 -13.55 5.26 10.12
N PRO A 312 -13.07 4.64 11.22
CA PRO A 312 -13.97 4.15 12.28
C PRO A 312 -14.68 5.30 13.02
N LYS A 313 -13.99 6.43 13.26
CA LYS A 313 -14.58 7.58 13.93
C LYS A 313 -15.76 8.14 13.14
N VAL A 314 -15.58 8.38 11.84
CA VAL A 314 -16.65 8.89 10.98
C VAL A 314 -17.78 7.88 10.82
N SER A 315 -17.47 6.59 10.75
CA SER A 315 -18.48 5.53 10.69
C SER A 315 -19.34 5.48 11.95
N GLU A 316 -18.73 5.64 13.14
CA GLU A 316 -19.45 5.74 14.43
C GLU A 316 -20.33 6.99 14.46
N ASP A 317 -19.79 8.17 14.17
CA ASP A 317 -20.52 9.43 14.15
C ASP A 317 -21.70 9.40 13.15
N ASN A 318 -21.52 8.78 12.00
CA ASN A 318 -22.56 8.60 10.98
C ASN A 318 -23.66 7.65 11.44
N SER A 319 -23.32 6.57 12.16
CA SER A 319 -24.31 5.62 12.68
C SER A 319 -25.27 6.24 13.73
N VAL A 320 -24.79 7.25 14.47
CA VAL A 320 -25.52 7.99 15.50
C VAL A 320 -26.05 9.34 14.96
N GLN A 321 -25.95 9.58 13.65
CA GLN A 321 -26.39 10.80 12.94
C GLN A 321 -25.79 12.11 13.51
N ARG A 322 -24.57 12.08 14.02
CA ARG A 322 -23.86 13.26 14.56
C ARG A 322 -23.16 14.06 13.46
N SER A 323 -23.94 14.73 12.61
CA SER A 323 -23.39 15.51 11.48
C SER A 323 -22.41 16.61 11.92
N SER A 324 -22.62 17.27 13.07
CA SER A 324 -21.71 18.29 13.58
C SER A 324 -20.32 17.73 13.93
N SER A 325 -20.23 16.51 14.47
CA SER A 325 -18.96 15.84 14.75
C SER A 325 -18.22 15.49 13.45
N VAL A 326 -18.93 15.03 12.43
CA VAL A 326 -18.36 14.75 11.10
C VAL A 326 -17.78 16.03 10.48
N ILE A 327 -18.52 17.16 10.55
CA ILE A 327 -18.05 18.47 10.02
C ILE A 327 -16.79 18.93 10.78
N THR A 328 -16.77 18.84 12.10
CA THR A 328 -15.57 19.19 12.89
C THR A 328 -14.37 18.32 12.52
N THR A 329 -14.59 17.02 12.34
CA THR A 329 -13.55 16.08 11.92
C THR A 329 -13.04 16.39 10.50
N LEU A 330 -13.91 16.80 9.57
CA LEU A 330 -13.57 17.28 8.25
C LEU A 330 -12.65 18.51 8.31
N HIS A 331 -13.06 19.55 9.08
CA HIS A 331 -12.25 20.78 9.23
C HIS A 331 -10.86 20.47 9.78
N GLN A 332 -10.78 19.72 10.86
CA GLN A 332 -9.52 19.37 11.50
C GLN A 332 -8.61 18.57 10.57
N SER A 333 -9.15 17.57 9.86
CA SER A 333 -8.35 16.71 8.99
C SER A 333 -7.86 17.44 7.74
N VAL A 334 -8.69 18.26 7.10
CA VAL A 334 -8.28 19.08 5.95
C VAL A 334 -7.20 20.09 6.37
N ASN A 335 -7.40 20.76 7.51
CA ASN A 335 -6.43 21.73 8.03
C ASN A 335 -5.07 21.09 8.28
N ILE A 336 -5.00 19.97 8.99
CA ILE A 336 -3.73 19.24 9.25
C ILE A 336 -3.07 18.79 7.94
N CYS A 337 -3.85 18.23 7.00
CA CYS A 337 -3.30 17.74 5.73
C CYS A 337 -2.81 18.87 4.84
N MET A 338 -3.50 20.02 4.82
CA MET A 338 -3.06 21.21 4.06
C MET A 338 -1.80 21.82 4.65
N HIS A 339 -1.71 21.98 5.97
CA HIS A 339 -0.50 22.46 6.64
C HIS A 339 0.69 21.56 6.33
N LEU A 340 0.55 20.25 6.56
CA LEU A 340 1.62 19.30 6.28
C LEU A 340 1.99 19.30 4.79
N GLY A 341 1.00 19.36 3.90
CA GLY A 341 1.22 19.34 2.45
C GLY A 341 1.94 20.57 1.94
N ILE A 342 1.54 21.77 2.38
CA ILE A 342 2.16 23.04 1.98
C ILE A 342 3.58 23.14 2.55
N MET A 343 3.76 22.83 3.84
CA MET A 343 5.10 22.79 4.45
C MET A 343 6.02 21.80 3.74
N SER A 344 5.52 20.60 3.43
CA SER A 344 6.27 19.61 2.66
C SER A 344 6.63 20.13 1.26
N CYS A 345 5.70 20.76 0.56
CA CYS A 345 5.93 21.34 -0.76
C CYS A 345 7.10 22.35 -0.72
N VAL A 346 7.06 23.30 0.20
CA VAL A 346 8.12 24.32 0.36
C VAL A 346 9.45 23.66 0.73
N LEU A 347 9.47 22.73 1.68
CA LEU A 347 10.69 22.00 2.07
C LEU A 347 11.28 21.18 0.91
N PHE A 348 10.47 20.56 0.08
CA PHE A 348 10.92 19.81 -1.10
C PHE A 348 11.55 20.72 -2.15
N ILE A 349 10.94 21.88 -2.40
CA ILE A 349 11.48 22.85 -3.37
C ILE A 349 12.81 23.42 -2.91
N LEU A 350 12.94 23.78 -1.63
CA LEU A 350 14.09 24.53 -1.14
C LEU A 350 15.28 23.62 -0.74
N TYR A 351 15.00 22.51 -0.06
CA TYR A 351 16.03 21.69 0.60
C TYR A 351 16.04 20.23 0.19
N ILE A 352 14.89 19.54 0.34
CA ILE A 352 14.84 18.09 0.27
C ILE A 352 15.04 17.58 -1.16
N GLY A 353 14.68 18.35 -2.17
CA GLY A 353 14.98 18.01 -3.56
C GLY A 353 16.48 17.84 -3.81
N ARG A 354 17.31 18.75 -3.26
CA ARG A 354 18.77 18.66 -3.33
C ARG A 354 19.30 17.49 -2.51
N LEU A 355 18.81 17.32 -1.28
CA LEU A 355 19.15 16.17 -0.44
C LEU A 355 18.77 14.82 -1.12
N GLY A 356 17.61 14.75 -1.78
CA GLY A 356 17.21 13.58 -2.54
C GLY A 356 18.20 13.25 -3.67
N ALA A 357 18.63 14.26 -4.42
CA ALA A 357 19.62 14.08 -5.49
C ALA A 357 20.96 13.57 -4.94
N THR A 358 21.42 14.09 -3.80
CA THR A 358 22.67 13.62 -3.15
C THR A 358 22.53 12.23 -2.54
N LEU A 359 21.38 11.92 -1.90
CA LEU A 359 21.15 10.62 -1.28
C LEU A 359 21.04 9.49 -2.30
N PHE A 360 20.39 9.74 -3.44
CA PHE A 360 20.27 8.78 -4.51
C PHE A 360 21.41 8.85 -5.55
N HIS A 361 22.36 9.78 -5.43
CA HIS A 361 23.43 10.04 -6.41
C HIS A 361 22.88 10.25 -7.83
N GLU A 362 21.68 10.82 -7.95
CA GLU A 362 20.96 11.00 -9.21
C GLU A 362 20.44 12.46 -9.33
N PRO A 363 21.10 13.32 -10.12
CA PRO A 363 20.74 14.74 -10.23
C PRO A 363 19.31 14.98 -10.72
N SER A 364 18.77 14.09 -11.55
CA SER A 364 17.42 14.19 -12.10
C SER A 364 16.33 14.15 -11.03
N VAL A 365 16.60 13.54 -9.88
CA VAL A 365 15.68 13.52 -8.72
C VAL A 365 15.34 14.93 -8.25
N TYR A 366 16.30 15.86 -8.29
CA TYR A 366 16.07 17.26 -7.93
C TYR A 366 14.98 17.91 -8.80
N ASN A 367 15.15 17.81 -10.11
CA ASN A 367 14.24 18.43 -11.07
C ASN A 367 12.82 17.85 -10.95
N TYR A 368 12.71 16.53 -10.89
CA TYR A 368 11.41 15.85 -10.76
C TYR A 368 10.76 16.11 -9.41
N THR A 369 11.55 16.23 -8.33
CA THR A 369 11.02 16.57 -7.00
C THR A 369 10.40 17.96 -7.00
N ILE A 370 11.06 18.98 -7.59
CA ILE A 370 10.51 20.33 -7.69
C ILE A 370 9.20 20.35 -8.48
N MET A 371 9.17 19.72 -9.64
CA MET A 371 7.97 19.66 -10.47
C MET A 371 6.79 18.97 -9.74
N LEU A 372 7.07 17.93 -8.99
CA LEU A 372 6.05 17.13 -8.29
C LEU A 372 5.71 17.66 -6.89
N ALA A 373 6.52 18.53 -6.29
CA ALA A 373 6.30 19.05 -4.94
C ALA A 373 4.90 19.67 -4.75
N CYS A 374 4.39 20.36 -5.79
CA CYS A 374 3.06 20.99 -5.79
C CYS A 374 1.90 19.98 -5.61
N ILE A 375 2.14 18.68 -5.79
CA ILE A 375 1.15 17.62 -5.58
C ILE A 375 0.87 17.39 -4.09
N CYS A 376 1.85 17.62 -3.20
CA CYS A 376 1.79 17.22 -1.79
C CYS A 376 0.50 17.65 -1.07
N PRO A 377 0.03 18.92 -1.14
CA PRO A 377 -1.18 19.33 -0.46
C PRO A 377 -2.41 18.53 -0.93
N PHE A 378 -2.56 18.37 -2.23
CA PHE A 378 -3.70 17.66 -2.83
C PHE A 378 -3.68 16.17 -2.52
N LEU A 379 -2.51 15.55 -2.57
CA LEU A 379 -2.32 14.14 -2.29
C LEU A 379 -2.64 13.80 -0.82
N TYR A 380 -2.19 14.64 0.12
CA TYR A 380 -2.42 14.41 1.54
C TYR A 380 -3.88 14.67 1.92
N VAL A 381 -4.50 15.71 1.40
CA VAL A 381 -5.93 15.98 1.59
C VAL A 381 -6.79 14.88 0.96
N ARG A 382 -6.47 14.45 -0.26
CA ARG A 382 -7.18 13.38 -0.97
C ARG A 382 -7.29 12.11 -0.13
N THR A 383 -6.20 11.67 0.51
CA THR A 383 -6.19 10.44 1.34
C THR A 383 -7.12 10.55 2.53
N SER A 384 -7.15 11.71 3.19
CA SER A 384 -8.03 12.00 4.31
C SER A 384 -9.51 12.04 3.90
N LEU A 385 -9.83 12.78 2.82
CA LEU A 385 -11.20 12.88 2.31
C LEU A 385 -11.74 11.52 1.81
N ALA A 386 -10.89 10.71 1.17
CA ALA A 386 -11.26 9.35 0.78
C ALA A 386 -11.61 8.47 1.99
N SER A 387 -10.81 8.56 3.07
CA SER A 387 -11.08 7.82 4.30
C SER A 387 -12.40 8.23 4.96
N ILE A 388 -12.72 9.52 4.96
CA ILE A 388 -13.98 10.05 5.48
C ILE A 388 -15.16 9.54 4.63
N LEU A 389 -15.08 9.61 3.30
CA LEU A 389 -16.11 9.07 2.41
C LEU A 389 -16.30 7.56 2.60
N ASN A 390 -15.22 6.81 2.81
CA ASN A 390 -15.29 5.38 3.12
C ASN A 390 -15.99 5.12 4.47
N GLY A 391 -15.74 5.96 5.50
CA GLY A 391 -16.44 5.92 6.77
C GLY A 391 -17.94 6.24 6.66
N LEU A 392 -18.34 7.02 5.63
CA LEU A 392 -19.73 7.31 5.27
C LEU A 392 -20.36 6.23 4.38
N ASN A 393 -19.75 5.04 4.24
CA ASN A 393 -20.19 3.94 3.38
C ASN A 393 -20.23 4.28 1.87
N MET A 394 -19.36 5.18 1.40
CA MET A 394 -19.28 5.60 -0.01
C MET A 394 -18.08 5.02 -0.75
N THR A 395 -17.65 3.82 -0.39
CA THR A 395 -16.47 3.15 -0.98
C THR A 395 -16.54 2.99 -2.50
N ALA A 396 -17.73 2.69 -3.05
CA ALA A 396 -17.92 2.61 -4.50
C ALA A 396 -17.62 3.94 -5.21
N ARG A 397 -17.94 5.09 -4.57
CA ARG A 397 -17.66 6.42 -5.14
C ARG A 397 -16.18 6.77 -5.05
N THR A 398 -15.53 6.47 -3.94
CA THR A 398 -14.07 6.69 -3.80
C THR A 398 -13.30 5.84 -4.80
N CYS A 399 -13.76 4.62 -5.07
CA CYS A 399 -13.21 3.78 -6.12
C CYS A 399 -13.40 4.39 -7.52
N ALA A 400 -14.63 4.83 -7.86
CA ALA A 400 -14.92 5.47 -9.14
C ALA A 400 -14.04 6.73 -9.36
N TYR A 401 -13.86 7.58 -8.33
CA TYR A 401 -13.00 8.75 -8.42
C TYR A 401 -11.52 8.38 -8.59
N SER A 402 -11.06 7.30 -7.95
CA SER A 402 -9.69 6.79 -8.13
C SER A 402 -9.48 6.28 -9.55
N ILE A 403 -10.43 5.53 -10.11
CA ILE A 403 -10.39 5.06 -11.51
C ILE A 403 -10.38 6.26 -12.48
N THR A 404 -11.19 7.28 -12.23
CA THR A 404 -11.18 8.51 -13.05
C THR A 404 -9.80 9.18 -13.04
N GLY A 405 -9.16 9.26 -11.87
CA GLY A 405 -7.79 9.79 -11.77
C GLY A 405 -6.77 8.95 -12.54
N LEU A 406 -6.85 7.62 -12.44
CA LEU A 406 -5.99 6.71 -13.19
C LEU A 406 -6.20 6.82 -14.71
N ALA A 407 -7.46 6.93 -15.15
CA ALA A 407 -7.79 7.11 -16.57
C ALA A 407 -7.19 8.42 -17.13
N ILE A 408 -7.21 9.51 -16.37
CA ILE A 408 -6.58 10.78 -16.77
C ILE A 408 -5.06 10.63 -16.87
N ARG A 409 -4.42 9.92 -15.93
CA ARG A 409 -2.98 9.66 -16.00
C ARG A 409 -2.61 8.85 -17.24
N ILE A 410 -3.37 7.80 -17.56
CA ILE A 410 -3.16 6.99 -18.76
C ILE A 410 -3.42 7.83 -20.03
N ALA A 411 -4.47 8.65 -20.06
CA ALA A 411 -4.72 9.55 -21.17
C ALA A 411 -3.56 10.55 -21.38
N SER A 412 -3.01 11.13 -20.31
CA SER A 412 -1.85 12.00 -20.39
C SER A 412 -0.58 11.29 -20.87
N LEU A 413 -0.39 10.02 -20.47
CA LEU A 413 0.71 9.20 -20.97
C LEU A 413 0.63 9.02 -22.49
N ILE A 414 -0.53 8.71 -23.02
CA ILE A 414 -0.72 8.42 -24.45
C ILE A 414 -0.66 9.73 -25.29
N LEU A 415 -1.24 10.82 -24.77
CA LEU A 415 -1.40 12.05 -25.55
C LEU A 415 -0.23 13.03 -25.40
N LEU A 416 0.36 13.15 -24.20
CA LEU A 416 1.35 14.17 -23.90
C LEU A 416 2.79 13.66 -23.91
N VAL A 417 3.04 12.42 -23.43
CA VAL A 417 4.41 11.93 -23.32
C VAL A 417 5.11 11.79 -24.68
N PRO A 418 4.47 11.35 -25.77
CA PRO A 418 5.14 11.32 -27.07
C PRO A 418 5.61 12.71 -27.58
N GLY A 419 4.98 13.79 -27.13
CA GLY A 419 5.31 15.17 -27.57
C GLY A 419 6.31 15.89 -26.67
N ILE A 420 6.15 15.74 -25.33
CA ILE A 420 6.91 16.53 -24.34
C ILE A 420 7.68 15.65 -23.33
N GLY A 421 7.80 14.36 -23.62
CA GLY A 421 8.53 13.42 -22.77
C GLY A 421 7.88 13.23 -21.41
N ILE A 422 8.70 12.89 -20.41
CA ILE A 422 8.26 12.56 -19.05
C ILE A 422 7.47 13.70 -18.35
N SER A 423 7.67 14.94 -18.77
CA SER A 423 6.90 16.10 -18.26
C SER A 423 5.40 15.94 -18.51
N GLY A 424 5.01 15.28 -19.61
CA GLY A 424 3.61 14.97 -19.91
C GLY A 424 2.96 14.06 -18.85
N TYR A 425 3.69 13.06 -18.37
CA TYR A 425 3.25 12.22 -17.26
C TYR A 425 3.15 13.00 -15.94
N ILE A 426 4.14 13.85 -15.64
CA ILE A 426 4.14 14.68 -14.44
C ILE A 426 2.92 15.60 -14.40
N TYR A 427 2.60 16.25 -15.52
CA TYR A 427 1.37 17.06 -15.63
C TYR A 427 0.11 16.22 -15.43
N GLY A 428 0.04 15.03 -16.02
CA GLY A 428 -1.05 14.09 -15.81
C GLY A 428 -1.22 13.69 -14.33
N LEU A 429 -0.12 13.44 -13.63
CA LEU A 429 -0.09 13.18 -12.20
C LEU A 429 -0.65 14.34 -11.38
N ILE A 430 -0.23 15.57 -11.69
CA ILE A 430 -0.70 16.80 -11.01
C ILE A 430 -2.20 16.97 -11.23
N ILE A 431 -2.64 16.96 -12.49
CA ILE A 431 -4.04 17.17 -12.87
C ILE A 431 -4.94 16.11 -12.25
N SER A 432 -4.53 14.83 -12.31
CA SER A 432 -5.33 13.74 -11.76
C SER A 432 -5.50 13.84 -10.24
N ASN A 433 -4.44 14.20 -9.50
CA ASN A 433 -4.53 14.35 -8.04
C ASN A 433 -5.39 15.55 -7.64
N ILE A 434 -5.27 16.69 -8.32
CA ILE A 434 -6.13 17.87 -8.10
C ILE A 434 -7.59 17.51 -8.38
N LEU A 435 -7.87 16.85 -9.51
CA LEU A 435 -9.23 16.49 -9.89
C LEU A 435 -9.85 15.51 -8.90
N VAL A 436 -9.14 14.43 -8.54
CA VAL A 436 -9.67 13.45 -7.57
C VAL A 436 -9.89 14.10 -6.21
N CYS A 437 -8.98 14.97 -5.76
CA CYS A 437 -9.17 15.75 -4.53
C CYS A 437 -10.42 16.63 -4.62
N ALA A 438 -10.62 17.33 -5.74
CA ALA A 438 -11.80 18.16 -5.98
C ALA A 438 -13.10 17.34 -6.00
N LEU A 439 -13.10 16.15 -6.62
CA LEU A 439 -14.28 15.26 -6.65
C LEU A 439 -14.67 14.79 -5.23
N HIS A 440 -13.70 14.39 -4.41
CA HIS A 440 -13.95 14.04 -3.02
C HIS A 440 -14.49 15.25 -2.24
N TYR A 441 -13.87 16.43 -2.41
CA TYR A 441 -14.31 17.66 -1.76
C TYR A 441 -15.72 18.08 -2.17
N ILE A 442 -16.03 18.13 -3.47
CA ILE A 442 -17.35 18.49 -4.00
C ILE A 442 -18.44 17.56 -3.43
N LYS A 443 -18.14 16.26 -3.32
CA LYS A 443 -19.09 15.30 -2.75
C LYS A 443 -19.38 15.60 -1.28
N LEU A 444 -18.36 15.86 -0.47
CA LEU A 444 -18.52 16.19 0.95
C LEU A 444 -19.16 17.58 1.15
N TYR A 445 -18.83 18.55 0.27
CA TYR A 445 -19.49 19.86 0.26
C TYR A 445 -21.00 19.75 0.02
N LYS A 446 -21.43 18.94 -0.96
CA LYS A 446 -22.86 18.71 -1.25
C LYS A 446 -23.61 18.03 -0.09
N MET A 447 -22.91 17.29 0.78
CA MET A 447 -23.54 16.59 1.92
C MET A 447 -23.59 17.44 3.20
N TYR A 448 -22.51 18.17 3.46
CA TYR A 448 -22.31 18.85 4.75
C TYR A 448 -22.16 20.37 4.63
N HIS A 449 -22.24 20.95 3.42
CA HIS A 449 -21.99 22.37 3.13
C HIS A 449 -20.68 22.89 3.75
N PHE A 450 -19.68 22.00 3.84
CA PHE A 450 -18.37 22.27 4.38
C PHE A 450 -17.63 23.29 3.53
N LYS A 451 -17.26 24.45 4.10
CA LYS A 451 -16.45 25.48 3.41
C LYS A 451 -15.01 25.43 3.92
N PRO A 452 -14.00 25.43 3.02
CA PRO A 452 -12.60 25.49 3.45
C PRO A 452 -12.32 26.88 4.02
N ASP A 453 -11.58 26.93 5.10
CA ASP A 453 -11.04 28.18 5.65
C ASP A 453 -9.74 28.52 4.90
N ILE A 454 -9.84 29.40 3.90
CA ILE A 454 -8.71 29.76 3.03
C ILE A 454 -7.56 30.37 3.85
N ILE A 455 -7.89 31.16 4.87
CA ILE A 455 -6.88 31.81 5.71
C ILE A 455 -6.09 30.75 6.47
N ASN A 456 -6.77 29.88 7.21
CA ASN A 456 -6.13 28.86 8.03
C ASN A 456 -5.54 27.70 7.18
N ASN A 457 -6.16 27.38 6.05
CA ASN A 457 -5.73 26.22 5.25
C ASN A 457 -4.62 26.53 4.25
N ILE A 458 -4.50 27.77 3.77
CA ILE A 458 -3.54 28.15 2.72
C ILE A 458 -2.60 29.25 3.19
N ILE A 459 -3.14 30.41 3.64
CA ILE A 459 -2.31 31.59 3.94
C ILE A 459 -1.41 31.34 5.15
N THR A 460 -1.95 30.79 6.23
CA THR A 460 -1.21 30.52 7.46
C THR A 460 -0.04 29.53 7.23
N PRO A 461 -0.23 28.33 6.60
CA PRO A 461 0.89 27.44 6.37
C PRO A 461 1.92 27.97 5.36
N LEU A 462 1.50 28.79 4.37
CA LEU A 462 2.43 29.45 3.48
C LEU A 462 3.29 30.47 4.21
N SER A 463 2.67 31.34 5.03
CA SER A 463 3.41 32.34 5.80
C SER A 463 4.36 31.70 6.81
N LEU A 464 3.92 30.64 7.52
CA LEU A 464 4.77 29.91 8.44
C LEU A 464 5.94 29.24 7.73
N SER A 465 5.73 28.64 6.56
CA SER A 465 6.80 28.02 5.80
C SER A 465 7.80 29.03 5.22
N ILE A 466 7.36 30.23 4.86
CA ILE A 466 8.27 31.32 4.40
C ILE A 466 9.09 31.88 5.56
N ILE A 467 8.50 31.99 6.77
CA ILE A 467 9.21 32.48 7.97
C ILE A 467 10.22 31.45 8.49
N ALA A 468 9.94 30.16 8.33
CA ALA A 468 10.82 29.07 8.78
C ALA A 468 12.03 28.82 7.85
N VAL A 469 12.09 29.47 6.72
CA VAL A 469 13.15 29.42 5.69
C VAL A 469 14.01 30.66 5.76
#